data_1d0a2079c44a574e3070ed484367b5d9
#
_entry.id   1d0a2079c44a574e3070ed484367b5d9
#
_cell.length_a   1.000
_cell.length_b   1.000
_cell.length_c   1.000
_cell.angle_alpha   90.00
_cell.angle_beta   90.00
_cell.angle_gamma   90.00
#
_symmetry.space_group_name_H-M   'P 1'
#
loop_
_entity.id
_entity.type
_entity.pdbx_description
1 polymer ?
#
loop_
_entity_poly.entity_id
_entity_poly.type
_entity_poly.pdbx_seq_one_letter_code
_entity_poly.pdbx_strand_id
1 'polypeptide(L)'
;TTEPVMIIGYDGIINNLKAFSEIWPIKHVVVTRLADYIPGGGVSSAAELGLKPGWHYFADLLAKTESCVRPRINIDPLKDPAVIQFTGGTTGTPKGATLSHYNVVAATHAAYYWGRTLIGRIPEAERNVLCLVPYCHVYGQGNCMGYGILAASTQIILPRFEINEVMDTIAKFEKIVYFPAVPTMLNAIVNHPRAAELDIGRRITFVGSGAAPCPPELVNKLLDMNVYYQEGYGMSETTAQATSGPPMALKKFGSVGVPFPDVDLKIVDPDTGKELPPGEVGEIVMTSPFVMLGYWNNPEETAQVLKDGWIYTGDLAYMDEDGFVFLVDRSKDMVIAGGYNIYPVEVDGVIAGHPKVYDVMCVGIPDEYRGETLKAFIVPKPGETITE
;
A
#
# COMPACT_ATOMS: atom_id res chain seq x y z
N THR A 1 0.32 15.17 17.52
CA THR A 1 -0.80 15.43 16.62
C THR A 1 -0.44 16.51 15.61
N THR A 2 -1.07 16.50 14.44
CA THR A 2 -0.76 17.42 13.33
C THR A 2 -1.47 18.76 13.45
N GLU A 3 -2.30 18.98 14.48
CA GLU A 3 -3.10 20.20 14.70
C GLU A 3 -3.83 20.68 13.42
N PRO A 4 -4.73 19.88 12.84
CA PRO A 4 -5.34 20.20 11.57
C PRO A 4 -6.23 21.43 11.66
N VAL A 5 -6.07 22.35 10.71
CA VAL A 5 -6.92 23.54 10.58
C VAL A 5 -8.26 23.21 9.94
N MET A 6 -8.28 22.20 9.07
CA MET A 6 -9.46 21.74 8.35
C MET A 6 -9.51 20.21 8.29
N ILE A 7 -10.71 19.65 8.39
CA ILE A 7 -10.97 18.26 8.05
C ILE A 7 -11.94 18.21 6.88
N ILE A 8 -11.63 17.40 5.88
CA ILE A 8 -12.56 17.02 4.81
C ILE A 8 -12.91 15.55 5.03
N GLY A 9 -14.20 15.28 5.23
CA GLY A 9 -14.71 13.94 5.44
C GLY A 9 -15.92 13.64 4.58
N TYR A 10 -16.38 12.40 4.59
CA TYR A 10 -17.59 11.98 3.87
C TYR A 10 -18.73 11.62 4.84
N ASP A 11 -19.94 11.54 4.31
CA ASP A 11 -21.16 11.33 5.09
C ASP A 11 -21.14 10.04 5.93
N GLY A 12 -20.50 8.97 5.46
CA GLY A 12 -20.38 7.70 6.19
C GLY A 12 -19.63 7.78 7.52
N ILE A 13 -18.81 8.82 7.74
CA ILE A 13 -18.06 9.02 9.00
C ILE A 13 -18.53 10.25 9.79
N ILE A 14 -19.69 10.81 9.47
CA ILE A 14 -20.17 12.07 10.06
C ILE A 14 -20.29 12.00 11.59
N ASN A 15 -20.69 10.85 12.15
CA ASN A 15 -20.79 10.66 13.59
C ASN A 15 -19.43 10.66 14.27
N ASN A 16 -18.43 10.08 13.63
CA ASN A 16 -17.04 10.10 14.11
C ASN A 16 -16.47 11.53 14.09
N LEU A 17 -16.77 12.28 13.01
CA LEU A 17 -16.38 13.69 12.92
C LEU A 17 -17.05 14.53 14.01
N LYS A 18 -18.34 14.27 14.32
CA LYS A 18 -19.06 14.94 15.40
C LYS A 18 -18.42 14.67 16.76
N ALA A 19 -18.15 13.40 17.08
CA ALA A 19 -17.48 13.00 18.31
C ALA A 19 -16.06 13.60 18.42
N PHE A 20 -15.28 13.54 17.35
CA PHE A 20 -13.94 14.12 17.32
C PHE A 20 -13.95 15.64 17.54
N SER A 21 -14.90 16.35 16.93
CA SER A 21 -15.04 17.80 17.09
C SER A 21 -15.41 18.27 18.51
N GLU A 22 -15.88 17.37 19.36
CA GLU A 22 -16.14 17.64 20.78
C GLU A 22 -14.86 17.57 21.61
N ILE A 23 -13.90 16.75 21.19
CA ILE A 23 -12.63 16.56 21.88
C ILE A 23 -11.60 17.60 21.39
N TRP A 24 -11.63 17.89 20.08
CA TRP A 24 -10.67 18.79 19.45
C TRP A 24 -11.37 19.87 18.63
N PRO A 25 -11.17 21.16 18.97
CA PRO A 25 -11.79 22.25 18.24
C PRO A 25 -11.13 22.43 16.86
N ILE A 26 -11.82 21.94 15.81
CA ILE A 26 -11.37 22.10 14.44
C ILE A 26 -12.04 23.33 13.84
N LYS A 27 -11.23 24.20 13.23
CA LYS A 27 -11.68 25.47 12.68
C LYS A 27 -12.64 25.28 11.51
N HIS A 28 -12.37 24.33 10.63
CA HIS A 28 -13.18 24.07 9.45
C HIS A 28 -13.45 22.59 9.28
N VAL A 29 -14.69 22.22 9.11
CA VAL A 29 -15.11 20.86 8.74
C VAL A 29 -15.91 20.92 7.46
N VAL A 30 -15.46 20.19 6.45
CA VAL A 30 -16.12 20.06 5.16
C VAL A 30 -16.56 18.64 4.99
N VAL A 31 -17.85 18.43 4.70
CA VAL A 31 -18.40 17.07 4.50
C VAL A 31 -18.82 16.94 3.04
N THR A 32 -18.38 15.86 2.40
CA THR A 32 -18.86 15.43 1.09
C THR A 32 -19.77 14.22 1.23
N ARG A 33 -20.56 13.91 0.22
CA ARG A 33 -21.42 12.73 0.19
C ARG A 33 -21.02 11.85 -0.99
N LEU A 34 -20.81 10.57 -0.74
CA LEU A 34 -20.42 9.65 -1.81
C LEU A 34 -21.47 9.55 -2.92
N ALA A 35 -22.75 9.59 -2.55
CA ALA A 35 -23.84 9.51 -3.52
C ALA A 35 -23.87 10.69 -4.52
N ASP A 36 -23.25 11.84 -4.23
CA ASP A 36 -23.18 12.97 -5.17
C ASP A 36 -22.34 12.66 -6.42
N TYR A 37 -21.48 11.65 -6.33
CA TYR A 37 -20.56 11.24 -7.40
C TYR A 37 -20.99 9.94 -8.10
N ILE A 38 -22.12 9.37 -7.69
CA ILE A 38 -22.67 8.13 -8.27
C ILE A 38 -23.83 8.51 -9.21
N PRO A 39 -23.89 7.98 -10.43
CA PRO A 39 -25.01 8.23 -11.33
C PRO A 39 -26.36 7.92 -10.66
N GLY A 40 -27.26 8.90 -10.64
CA GLY A 40 -28.57 8.78 -10.00
C GLY A 40 -28.60 9.04 -8.48
N GLY A 41 -27.48 9.35 -7.86
CA GLY A 41 -27.38 9.57 -6.41
C GLY A 41 -28.07 10.83 -5.88
N GLY A 42 -28.30 11.83 -6.74
CA GLY A 42 -28.93 13.09 -6.40
C GLY A 42 -28.05 14.00 -5.52
N VAL A 43 -28.34 15.30 -5.50
CA VAL A 43 -27.66 16.28 -4.67
C VAL A 43 -28.42 16.43 -3.36
N SER A 44 -27.74 16.31 -2.22
CA SER A 44 -28.29 16.60 -0.88
C SER A 44 -28.07 18.06 -0.48
N SER A 45 -28.63 18.44 0.66
CA SER A 45 -28.36 19.71 1.32
C SER A 45 -27.58 19.52 2.61
N ALA A 46 -26.93 20.57 3.09
CA ALA A 46 -26.25 20.56 4.39
C ALA A 46 -27.22 20.21 5.54
N ALA A 47 -28.50 20.60 5.43
CA ALA A 47 -29.53 20.31 6.40
C ALA A 47 -29.89 18.81 6.44
N GLU A 48 -30.02 18.16 5.29
CA GLU A 48 -30.30 16.73 5.19
C GLU A 48 -29.15 15.86 5.75
N LEU A 49 -27.90 16.34 5.65
CA LEU A 49 -26.75 15.69 6.25
C LEU A 49 -26.63 15.93 7.76
N GLY A 50 -27.49 16.80 8.34
CA GLY A 50 -27.46 17.13 9.77
C GLY A 50 -26.11 17.69 10.21
N LEU A 51 -25.52 18.58 9.41
CA LEU A 51 -24.24 19.23 9.71
C LEU A 51 -24.36 20.15 10.92
N LYS A 52 -23.33 20.20 11.76
CA LYS A 52 -23.24 21.16 12.87
C LYS A 52 -23.12 22.60 12.33
N PRO A 53 -23.55 23.62 13.05
CA PRO A 53 -23.30 25.01 12.71
C PRO A 53 -21.80 25.25 12.46
N GLY A 54 -21.47 25.95 11.37
CA GLY A 54 -20.09 26.22 10.96
C GLY A 54 -19.41 25.09 10.16
N TRP A 55 -20.09 23.96 9.97
CA TRP A 55 -19.64 22.93 9.04
C TRP A 55 -20.17 23.22 7.64
N HIS A 56 -19.41 22.80 6.64
CA HIS A 56 -19.69 23.09 5.25
C HIS A 56 -19.99 21.83 4.47
N TYR A 57 -20.98 21.90 3.58
CA TYR A 57 -21.17 20.87 2.57
C TYR A 57 -20.31 21.17 1.36
N PHE A 58 -19.57 20.19 0.88
CA PHE A 58 -18.57 20.37 -0.18
C PHE A 58 -19.20 20.86 -1.49
N ALA A 59 -20.35 20.28 -1.89
CA ALA A 59 -21.07 20.68 -3.08
C ALA A 59 -21.55 22.16 -3.02
N ASP A 60 -21.99 22.63 -1.82
CA ASP A 60 -22.38 24.04 -1.64
C ASP A 60 -21.19 24.99 -1.79
N LEU A 61 -19.99 24.57 -1.33
CA LEU A 61 -18.77 25.38 -1.52
C LEU A 61 -18.41 25.49 -2.99
N LEU A 62 -18.49 24.39 -3.74
CA LEU A 62 -18.24 24.38 -5.18
C LEU A 62 -19.24 25.24 -5.94
N ALA A 63 -20.53 25.14 -5.61
CA ALA A 63 -21.59 25.91 -6.27
C ALA A 63 -21.48 27.43 -6.05
N LYS A 64 -20.92 27.87 -4.91
CA LYS A 64 -20.71 29.29 -4.56
C LYS A 64 -19.44 29.87 -5.19
N THR A 65 -18.59 29.05 -5.78
CA THR A 65 -17.30 29.51 -6.32
C THR A 65 -17.42 29.78 -7.81
N GLU A 66 -17.75 31.03 -8.17
CA GLU A 66 -17.88 31.46 -9.58
C GLU A 66 -16.52 31.62 -10.27
N SER A 67 -15.49 32.01 -9.53
CA SER A 67 -14.12 32.07 -10.00
C SER A 67 -13.15 31.73 -8.89
N CYS A 68 -12.25 30.80 -9.14
CA CYS A 68 -11.20 30.41 -8.19
C CYS A 68 -9.85 30.97 -8.68
N VAL A 69 -9.35 31.99 -7.99
CA VAL A 69 -7.96 32.42 -8.18
C VAL A 69 -7.08 31.54 -7.30
N ARG A 70 -6.26 30.70 -7.92
CA ARG A 70 -5.31 29.88 -7.17
C ARG A 70 -4.37 30.80 -6.36
N PRO A 71 -4.30 30.67 -5.03
CA PRO A 71 -3.39 31.48 -4.24
C PRO A 71 -1.94 31.17 -4.65
N ARG A 72 -1.13 32.21 -4.77
CA ARG A 72 0.32 32.04 -4.96
C ARG A 72 0.94 31.79 -3.59
N ILE A 73 1.33 30.55 -3.36
CA ILE A 73 2.04 30.12 -2.16
C ILE A 73 3.47 29.80 -2.58
N ASN A 74 4.44 30.31 -1.85
CA ASN A 74 5.84 29.93 -2.04
C ASN A 74 6.07 28.60 -1.29
N ILE A 75 6.30 27.53 -2.03
CA ILE A 75 6.55 26.19 -1.50
C ILE A 75 7.99 25.82 -1.83
N ASP A 76 8.77 25.44 -0.82
CA ASP A 76 10.04 24.74 -1.02
C ASP A 76 9.73 23.24 -1.16
N PRO A 77 9.79 22.67 -2.38
CA PRO A 77 9.35 21.30 -2.61
C PRO A 77 10.21 20.27 -1.88
N LEU A 78 11.42 20.61 -1.50
CA LEU A 78 12.35 19.70 -0.79
C LEU A 78 12.14 19.70 0.73
N LYS A 79 11.53 20.75 1.29
CA LYS A 79 11.43 20.96 2.74
C LYS A 79 10.00 21.02 3.25
N ASP A 80 9.08 21.59 2.45
CA ASP A 80 7.71 21.74 2.90
C ASP A 80 6.96 20.40 2.85
N PRO A 81 6.26 20.02 3.92
CA PRO A 81 5.46 18.81 3.94
C PRO A 81 4.30 18.87 2.95
N ALA A 82 4.16 17.86 2.10
CA ALA A 82 3.00 17.61 1.27
C ALA A 82 2.02 16.66 1.95
N VAL A 83 2.56 15.63 2.62
CA VAL A 83 1.80 14.56 3.27
C VAL A 83 2.45 14.22 4.60
N ILE A 84 1.64 14.00 5.62
CA ILE A 84 2.03 13.33 6.86
C ILE A 84 1.28 12.01 6.90
N GLN A 85 1.98 10.93 6.58
CA GLN A 85 1.41 9.59 6.51
C GLN A 85 1.58 8.87 7.84
N PHE A 86 0.47 8.61 8.52
CA PHE A 86 0.52 7.83 9.75
C PHE A 86 0.71 6.35 9.47
N THR A 87 1.67 5.74 10.15
CA THR A 87 1.94 4.31 10.12
C THR A 87 1.32 3.63 11.33
N GLY A 88 0.83 2.41 11.15
CA GLY A 88 0.45 1.55 12.26
C GLY A 88 1.71 1.03 12.95
N GLY A 89 2.35 1.85 13.80
CA GLY A 89 3.54 1.43 14.52
C GLY A 89 3.24 0.25 15.45
N THR A 90 4.12 -0.73 15.44
CA THR A 90 4.05 -1.92 16.31
C THR A 90 4.30 -1.58 17.80
N THR A 91 4.77 -0.39 18.10
CA THR A 91 4.92 0.16 19.45
C THR A 91 3.63 0.79 20.01
N GLY A 92 2.50 0.70 19.29
CA GLY A 92 1.18 1.14 19.75
C GLY A 92 0.83 2.60 19.45
N THR A 93 1.79 3.49 19.28
CA THR A 93 1.50 4.90 18.94
C THR A 93 1.80 5.14 17.45
N PRO A 94 0.82 5.55 16.64
CA PRO A 94 1.05 5.84 15.23
C PRO A 94 2.08 6.95 15.04
N LYS A 95 3.06 6.73 14.13
CA LYS A 95 4.08 7.71 13.77
C LYS A 95 3.70 8.35 12.44
N GLY A 96 3.87 9.66 12.32
CA GLY A 96 3.57 10.40 11.07
C GLY A 96 4.81 10.56 10.21
N ALA A 97 5.02 9.72 9.20
CA ALA A 97 6.08 9.92 8.22
C ALA A 97 5.79 11.20 7.41
N THR A 98 6.72 12.15 7.45
CA THR A 98 6.59 13.46 6.79
C THR A 98 7.20 13.40 5.40
N LEU A 99 6.35 13.49 4.38
CA LEU A 99 6.74 13.44 2.98
C LEU A 99 6.69 14.83 2.37
N SER A 100 7.79 15.26 1.76
CA SER A 100 7.85 16.53 1.03
C SER A 100 7.11 16.45 -0.30
N HIS A 101 6.85 17.59 -0.92
CA HIS A 101 6.32 17.65 -2.29
C HIS A 101 7.24 16.91 -3.28
N TYR A 102 8.55 17.04 -3.08
CA TYR A 102 9.53 16.37 -3.93
C TYR A 102 9.48 14.83 -3.75
N ASN A 103 9.37 14.33 -2.51
CA ASN A 103 9.26 12.89 -2.26
C ASN A 103 8.07 12.27 -3.02
N VAL A 104 6.88 12.91 -2.91
CA VAL A 104 5.65 12.41 -3.55
C VAL A 104 5.77 12.42 -5.07
N VAL A 105 6.30 13.49 -5.65
CA VAL A 105 6.47 13.61 -7.10
C VAL A 105 7.52 12.64 -7.60
N ALA A 106 8.68 12.53 -6.94
CA ALA A 106 9.75 11.63 -7.34
C ALA A 106 9.30 10.16 -7.30
N ALA A 107 8.63 9.73 -6.21
CA ALA A 107 8.09 8.38 -6.10
C ALA A 107 7.05 8.06 -7.19
N THR A 108 6.17 9.01 -7.49
CA THR A 108 5.19 8.88 -8.58
C THR A 108 5.86 8.72 -9.94
N HIS A 109 6.90 9.52 -10.22
CA HIS A 109 7.68 9.40 -11.45
C HIS A 109 8.42 8.07 -11.54
N ALA A 110 9.04 7.60 -10.45
CA ALA A 110 9.70 6.30 -10.41
C ALA A 110 8.73 5.17 -10.79
N ALA A 111 7.55 5.12 -10.16
CA ALA A 111 6.52 4.14 -10.48
C ALA A 111 6.03 4.23 -11.94
N TYR A 112 5.78 5.45 -12.44
CA TYR A 112 5.34 5.66 -13.82
C TYR A 112 6.37 5.21 -14.84
N TYR A 113 7.62 5.66 -14.71
CA TYR A 113 8.68 5.30 -15.65
C TYR A 113 9.00 3.82 -15.62
N TRP A 114 8.88 3.18 -14.43
CA TRP A 114 9.02 1.74 -14.30
C TRP A 114 7.95 0.97 -15.09
N GLY A 115 6.68 1.33 -14.93
CA GLY A 115 5.56 0.71 -15.63
C GLY A 115 5.38 1.15 -17.08
N ARG A 116 6.08 2.18 -17.54
CA ARG A 116 5.86 2.81 -18.85
C ARG A 116 6.02 1.86 -20.02
N THR A 117 6.91 0.89 -19.94
CA THR A 117 7.10 -0.11 -21.00
C THR A 117 5.87 -0.98 -21.24
N LEU A 118 5.05 -1.18 -20.20
CA LEU A 118 3.82 -1.97 -20.26
C LEU A 118 2.65 -1.18 -20.85
N ILE A 119 2.55 0.11 -20.52
CA ILE A 119 1.37 0.92 -20.87
C ILE A 119 1.63 1.96 -21.99
N GLY A 120 2.89 2.27 -22.27
CA GLY A 120 3.24 3.37 -23.19
C GLY A 120 2.76 3.19 -24.63
N ARG A 121 2.41 1.97 -25.02
CA ARG A 121 1.82 1.66 -26.34
C ARG A 121 0.30 1.65 -26.35
N ILE A 122 -0.33 1.79 -25.18
CA ILE A 122 -1.80 1.79 -25.03
C ILE A 122 -2.28 3.24 -25.18
N PRO A 123 -3.26 3.52 -26.04
CA PRO A 123 -3.86 4.84 -26.16
C PRO A 123 -4.37 5.37 -24.80
N GLU A 124 -4.22 6.66 -24.53
CA GLU A 124 -4.58 7.25 -23.22
C GLU A 124 -6.04 6.98 -22.86
N ALA A 125 -6.95 7.05 -23.81
CA ALA A 125 -8.38 6.78 -23.62
C ALA A 125 -8.69 5.32 -23.19
N GLU A 126 -7.75 4.39 -23.39
CA GLU A 126 -7.89 2.98 -23.05
C GLU A 126 -7.13 2.61 -21.77
N ARG A 127 -6.43 3.57 -21.14
CA ARG A 127 -5.65 3.34 -19.93
C ARG A 127 -6.56 3.38 -18.70
N ASN A 128 -7.20 2.28 -18.39
CA ASN A 128 -8.01 2.12 -17.19
C ASN A 128 -7.17 1.56 -16.05
N VAL A 129 -7.19 2.20 -14.89
CA VAL A 129 -6.53 1.76 -13.65
C VAL A 129 -7.61 1.43 -12.63
N LEU A 130 -7.62 0.21 -12.12
CA LEU A 130 -8.57 -0.20 -11.07
C LEU A 130 -8.00 0.18 -9.70
N CYS A 131 -8.66 1.13 -9.02
CA CYS A 131 -8.20 1.76 -7.79
C CYS A 131 -9.03 1.27 -6.61
N LEU A 132 -8.55 0.21 -5.95
CA LEU A 132 -9.16 -0.38 -4.75
C LEU A 132 -8.32 -0.12 -3.50
N VAL A 133 -7.02 0.13 -3.66
CA VAL A 133 -6.14 0.50 -2.54
C VAL A 133 -6.50 1.92 -2.10
N PRO A 134 -6.76 2.14 -0.80
CA PRO A 134 -7.20 3.44 -0.30
C PRO A 134 -6.21 4.56 -0.58
N TYR A 135 -6.70 5.73 -1.05
CA TYR A 135 -5.88 6.91 -1.30
C TYR A 135 -5.32 7.57 -0.02
N CYS A 136 -5.83 7.21 1.15
CA CYS A 136 -5.24 7.60 2.43
C CYS A 136 -4.00 6.78 2.81
N HIS A 137 -3.66 5.74 2.04
CA HIS A 137 -2.44 4.96 2.19
C HIS A 137 -1.46 5.32 1.06
N VAL A 138 -0.15 5.40 1.36
CA VAL A 138 0.87 5.79 0.37
C VAL A 138 0.86 4.93 -0.89
N TYR A 139 0.53 3.63 -0.76
CA TYR A 139 0.40 2.75 -1.92
C TYR A 139 -0.70 3.21 -2.87
N GLY A 140 -1.88 3.57 -2.34
CA GLY A 140 -2.96 4.14 -3.14
C GLY A 140 -2.64 5.54 -3.68
N GLN A 141 -1.94 6.38 -2.90
CA GLN A 141 -1.51 7.70 -3.36
C GLN A 141 -0.53 7.59 -4.53
N GLY A 142 0.50 6.77 -4.41
CA GLY A 142 1.54 6.62 -5.44
C GLY A 142 1.05 5.83 -6.66
N ASN A 143 0.54 4.62 -6.44
CA ASN A 143 0.29 3.64 -7.51
C ASN A 143 -1.13 3.70 -8.11
N CYS A 144 -2.10 4.31 -7.42
CA CYS A 144 -3.42 4.59 -8.00
C CYS A 144 -3.52 6.05 -8.44
N MET A 145 -3.51 6.99 -7.49
CA MET A 145 -3.78 8.40 -7.76
C MET A 145 -2.66 9.05 -8.57
N GLY A 146 -1.43 9.05 -8.06
CA GLY A 146 -0.29 9.71 -8.71
C GLY A 146 0.03 9.08 -10.07
N TYR A 147 0.17 7.76 -10.11
CA TYR A 147 0.39 7.01 -11.34
C TYR A 147 -0.71 7.26 -12.38
N GLY A 148 -1.98 7.19 -11.98
CA GLY A 148 -3.11 7.41 -12.87
C GLY A 148 -3.12 8.81 -13.47
N ILE A 149 -2.79 9.85 -12.69
CA ILE A 149 -2.67 11.23 -13.17
C ILE A 149 -1.53 11.35 -14.18
N LEU A 150 -0.34 10.85 -13.83
CA LEU A 150 0.85 10.97 -14.68
C LEU A 150 0.75 10.16 -15.97
N ALA A 151 0.06 9.01 -15.92
CA ALA A 151 -0.21 8.16 -17.07
C ALA A 151 -1.39 8.63 -17.94
N ALA A 152 -2.06 9.73 -17.60
CA ALA A 152 -3.31 10.20 -18.20
C ALA A 152 -4.37 9.09 -18.28
N SER A 153 -4.53 8.34 -17.18
CA SER A 153 -5.40 7.15 -17.12
C SER A 153 -6.77 7.48 -16.53
N THR A 154 -7.78 6.74 -16.95
CA THR A 154 -9.07 6.69 -16.25
C THR A 154 -8.91 5.89 -14.97
N GLN A 155 -9.15 6.53 -13.82
CA GLN A 155 -9.12 5.87 -12.53
C GLN A 155 -10.51 5.34 -12.19
N ILE A 156 -10.64 4.01 -12.11
CA ILE A 156 -11.88 3.32 -11.71
C ILE A 156 -11.80 3.17 -10.19
N ILE A 157 -12.46 4.08 -9.47
CA ILE A 157 -12.37 4.16 -8.02
C ILE A 157 -13.57 3.45 -7.40
N LEU A 158 -13.31 2.43 -6.58
CA LEU A 158 -14.30 1.82 -5.72
C LEU A 158 -13.98 2.19 -4.26
N PRO A 159 -14.95 2.70 -3.50
CA PRO A 159 -14.70 3.24 -2.17
C PRO A 159 -14.34 2.17 -1.13
N ARG A 160 -14.63 0.91 -1.42
CA ARG A 160 -14.31 -0.26 -0.60
C ARG A 160 -14.18 -1.50 -1.48
N PHE A 161 -13.47 -2.50 -0.95
CA PHE A 161 -13.43 -3.81 -1.59
C PHE A 161 -14.71 -4.59 -1.23
N GLU A 162 -15.56 -4.83 -2.22
CA GLU A 162 -16.69 -5.76 -2.18
C GLU A 162 -16.59 -6.62 -3.43
N ILE A 163 -16.43 -7.93 -3.26
CA ILE A 163 -16.00 -8.81 -4.34
C ILE A 163 -16.98 -8.82 -5.54
N ASN A 164 -18.30 -8.82 -5.29
CA ASN A 164 -19.27 -8.82 -6.39
C ASN A 164 -19.25 -7.51 -7.16
N GLU A 165 -19.11 -6.36 -6.47
CA GLU A 165 -18.98 -5.04 -7.09
C GLU A 165 -17.69 -4.95 -7.92
N VAL A 166 -16.59 -5.54 -7.42
CA VAL A 166 -15.32 -5.64 -8.15
C VAL A 166 -15.49 -6.46 -9.41
N MET A 167 -16.11 -7.66 -9.33
CA MET A 167 -16.35 -8.52 -10.49
C MET A 167 -17.30 -7.89 -11.51
N ASP A 168 -18.31 -7.18 -11.06
CA ASP A 168 -19.22 -6.42 -11.94
C ASP A 168 -18.50 -5.26 -12.62
N THR A 169 -17.57 -4.62 -11.91
CA THR A 169 -16.73 -3.56 -12.47
C THR A 169 -15.78 -4.11 -13.51
N ILE A 170 -15.08 -5.22 -13.24
CA ILE A 170 -14.22 -5.90 -14.21
C ILE A 170 -15.03 -6.30 -15.46
N ALA A 171 -16.28 -6.75 -15.30
CA ALA A 171 -17.16 -7.11 -16.41
C ALA A 171 -17.52 -5.93 -17.32
N LYS A 172 -17.66 -4.72 -16.77
CA LYS A 172 -18.02 -3.49 -17.52
C LYS A 172 -16.89 -2.96 -18.39
N PHE A 173 -15.63 -3.19 -18.02
CA PHE A 173 -14.48 -2.70 -18.76
C PHE A 173 -13.89 -3.79 -19.63
N GLU A 174 -13.68 -3.49 -20.91
CA GLU A 174 -13.05 -4.42 -21.84
C GLU A 174 -11.60 -4.67 -21.46
N LYS A 175 -10.91 -3.64 -20.93
CA LYS A 175 -9.53 -3.70 -20.52
C LYS A 175 -9.23 -2.80 -19.33
N ILE A 176 -8.59 -3.37 -18.33
CA ILE A 176 -7.97 -2.72 -17.18
C ILE A 176 -6.47 -2.91 -17.34
N VAL A 177 -5.73 -1.83 -17.58
CA VAL A 177 -4.32 -1.94 -17.91
C VAL A 177 -3.45 -2.11 -16.68
N TYR A 178 -3.89 -1.57 -15.55
CA TYR A 178 -3.16 -1.66 -14.29
C TYR A 178 -4.10 -1.84 -13.10
N PHE A 179 -3.76 -2.76 -12.25
CA PHE A 179 -4.47 -3.01 -10.99
C PHE A 179 -3.47 -3.12 -9.83
N PRO A 180 -3.21 -2.02 -9.10
CA PRO A 180 -2.54 -2.08 -7.79
C PRO A 180 -3.42 -2.84 -6.81
N ALA A 181 -2.90 -3.91 -6.22
CA ALA A 181 -3.68 -4.80 -5.38
C ALA A 181 -2.89 -5.30 -4.16
N VAL A 182 -3.59 -5.90 -3.22
CA VAL A 182 -2.98 -6.69 -2.14
C VAL A 182 -3.37 -8.15 -2.31
N PRO A 183 -2.59 -9.11 -1.78
CA PRO A 183 -2.83 -10.54 -2.00
C PRO A 183 -4.25 -11.02 -1.66
N THR A 184 -4.86 -10.49 -0.61
CA THR A 184 -6.23 -10.84 -0.21
C THR A 184 -7.27 -10.47 -1.27
N MET A 185 -7.12 -9.32 -1.94
CA MET A 185 -7.99 -8.91 -3.06
C MET A 185 -7.82 -9.86 -4.24
N LEU A 186 -6.59 -10.19 -4.58
CA LEU A 186 -6.27 -11.11 -5.68
C LEU A 186 -6.82 -12.50 -5.42
N ASN A 187 -6.65 -13.02 -4.19
CA ASN A 187 -7.18 -14.32 -3.79
C ASN A 187 -8.71 -14.38 -3.93
N ALA A 188 -9.41 -13.33 -3.52
CA ALA A 188 -10.85 -13.25 -3.67
C ALA A 188 -11.29 -13.25 -5.15
N ILE A 189 -10.58 -12.51 -6.01
CA ILE A 189 -10.88 -12.42 -7.45
C ILE A 189 -10.63 -13.76 -8.17
N VAL A 190 -9.45 -14.39 -7.99
CA VAL A 190 -9.10 -15.62 -8.71
C VAL A 190 -9.92 -16.83 -8.28
N ASN A 191 -10.43 -16.85 -7.05
CA ASN A 191 -11.29 -17.91 -6.54
C ASN A 191 -12.79 -17.60 -6.70
N HIS A 192 -13.16 -16.46 -7.27
CA HIS A 192 -14.56 -16.13 -7.50
C HIS A 192 -15.15 -17.01 -8.62
N PRO A 193 -16.39 -17.54 -8.49
CA PRO A 193 -17.02 -18.41 -9.50
C PRO A 193 -17.04 -17.82 -10.91
N ARG A 194 -17.15 -16.48 -11.05
CA ARG A 194 -17.15 -15.78 -12.34
C ARG A 194 -15.77 -15.51 -12.92
N ALA A 195 -14.68 -15.87 -12.23
CA ALA A 195 -13.33 -15.53 -12.69
C ALA A 195 -12.99 -16.15 -14.04
N ALA A 196 -13.35 -17.42 -14.25
CA ALA A 196 -13.17 -18.10 -15.52
C ALA A 196 -14.09 -17.56 -16.63
N GLU A 197 -15.36 -17.29 -16.30
CA GLU A 197 -16.34 -16.72 -17.23
C GLU A 197 -15.90 -15.35 -17.78
N LEU A 198 -15.36 -14.50 -16.89
CA LEU A 198 -14.94 -13.15 -17.25
C LEU A 198 -13.60 -13.10 -17.98
N ASP A 199 -12.87 -14.21 -18.04
CA ASP A 199 -11.52 -14.26 -18.64
C ASP A 199 -10.62 -13.14 -18.08
N ILE A 200 -10.32 -13.24 -16.77
CA ILE A 200 -9.63 -12.19 -16.00
C ILE A 200 -8.33 -11.76 -16.68
N GLY A 201 -7.55 -12.70 -17.21
CA GLY A 201 -6.28 -12.41 -17.87
C GLY A 201 -6.41 -11.60 -19.16
N ARG A 202 -7.54 -11.72 -19.86
CA ARG A 202 -7.84 -10.87 -21.02
C ARG A 202 -8.20 -9.44 -20.59
N ARG A 203 -8.89 -9.29 -19.44
CA ARG A 203 -9.40 -8.01 -18.96
C ARG A 203 -8.40 -7.24 -18.14
N ILE A 204 -7.59 -7.91 -17.32
CA ILE A 204 -6.55 -7.27 -16.50
C ILE A 204 -5.19 -7.58 -17.11
N THR A 205 -4.53 -6.54 -17.61
CA THR A 205 -3.23 -6.69 -18.27
C THR A 205 -2.11 -6.87 -17.26
N PHE A 206 -2.11 -6.04 -16.22
CA PHE A 206 -1.01 -5.96 -15.26
C PHE A 206 -1.52 -5.79 -13.84
N VAL A 207 -1.03 -6.62 -12.94
CA VAL A 207 -1.23 -6.54 -11.49
C VAL A 207 0.10 -6.20 -10.82
N GLY A 208 0.11 -5.12 -10.05
CA GLY A 208 1.16 -4.85 -9.08
C GLY A 208 0.69 -5.25 -7.70
N SER A 209 1.36 -6.18 -7.04
CA SER A 209 1.06 -6.59 -5.68
C SER A 209 2.06 -6.01 -4.68
N GLY A 210 1.59 -5.64 -3.51
CA GLY A 210 2.41 -5.09 -2.43
C GLY A 210 1.71 -5.11 -1.09
N ALA A 211 2.35 -4.54 -0.10
CA ALA A 211 1.90 -4.43 1.29
C ALA A 211 1.87 -5.76 2.09
N ALA A 212 1.95 -6.91 1.44
CA ALA A 212 2.08 -8.22 2.07
C ALA A 212 2.71 -9.20 1.07
N PRO A 213 3.39 -10.26 1.54
CA PRO A 213 3.88 -11.34 0.69
C PRO A 213 2.72 -12.04 -0.05
N CYS A 214 2.94 -12.38 -1.32
CA CYS A 214 1.94 -13.11 -2.09
C CYS A 214 2.25 -14.61 -2.09
N PRO A 215 1.32 -15.48 -1.66
CA PRO A 215 1.54 -16.92 -1.67
C PRO A 215 1.85 -17.44 -3.09
N PRO A 216 2.85 -18.31 -3.26
CA PRO A 216 3.26 -18.86 -4.56
C PRO A 216 2.11 -19.47 -5.37
N GLU A 217 1.18 -20.14 -4.69
CA GLU A 217 -0.01 -20.72 -5.34
C GLU A 217 -0.93 -19.67 -5.97
N LEU A 218 -1.07 -18.50 -5.31
CA LEU A 218 -1.86 -17.39 -5.85
C LEU A 218 -1.18 -16.79 -7.06
N VAL A 219 0.15 -16.62 -7.00
CA VAL A 219 0.95 -16.14 -8.14
C VAL A 219 0.79 -17.09 -9.33
N ASN A 220 0.92 -18.42 -9.11
CA ASN A 220 0.74 -19.41 -10.17
C ASN A 220 -0.65 -19.33 -10.80
N LYS A 221 -1.72 -19.20 -10.01
CA LYS A 221 -3.07 -19.01 -10.53
C LYS A 221 -3.23 -17.78 -11.42
N LEU A 222 -2.62 -16.66 -11.02
CA LEU A 222 -2.64 -15.42 -11.83
C LEU A 222 -1.91 -15.63 -13.16
N LEU A 223 -0.76 -16.29 -13.14
CA LEU A 223 0.00 -16.61 -14.35
C LEU A 223 -0.73 -17.58 -15.27
N ASP A 224 -1.38 -18.61 -14.73
CA ASP A 224 -2.21 -19.56 -15.49
C ASP A 224 -3.40 -18.85 -16.16
N MET A 225 -3.89 -17.77 -15.56
CA MET A 225 -4.89 -16.87 -16.15
C MET A 225 -4.31 -15.87 -17.16
N ASN A 226 -3.01 -15.92 -17.45
CA ASN A 226 -2.28 -14.96 -18.30
C ASN A 226 -2.28 -13.51 -17.76
N VAL A 227 -2.44 -13.30 -16.46
CA VAL A 227 -2.27 -12.00 -15.84
C VAL A 227 -0.77 -11.72 -15.66
N TYR A 228 -0.31 -10.58 -16.17
CA TYR A 228 1.06 -10.15 -15.89
C TYR A 228 1.15 -9.66 -14.44
N TYR A 229 1.92 -10.37 -13.63
CA TYR A 229 2.02 -10.13 -12.19
C TYR A 229 3.41 -9.64 -11.79
N GLN A 230 3.47 -8.67 -10.89
CA GLN A 230 4.70 -8.21 -10.25
C GLN A 230 4.46 -7.98 -8.75
N GLU A 231 5.47 -8.25 -7.95
CA GLU A 231 5.56 -7.82 -6.57
C GLU A 231 6.45 -6.60 -6.44
N GLY A 232 6.13 -5.78 -5.43
CA GLY A 232 6.94 -4.65 -5.03
C GLY A 232 6.93 -4.48 -3.51
N TYR A 233 7.99 -3.85 -3.01
CA TYR A 233 8.15 -3.51 -1.62
C TYR A 233 8.33 -2.01 -1.46
N GLY A 234 7.81 -1.49 -0.38
CA GLY A 234 7.94 -0.12 0.06
C GLY A 234 7.17 0.11 1.35
N MET A 235 7.43 1.23 1.98
CA MET A 235 6.85 1.60 3.25
C MET A 235 6.39 3.06 3.23
N SER A 236 5.69 3.52 4.26
CA SER A 236 5.25 4.91 4.34
C SER A 236 6.42 5.88 4.30
N GLU A 237 7.51 5.52 4.92
CA GLU A 237 8.76 6.27 5.04
C GLU A 237 9.52 6.38 3.71
N THR A 238 9.19 5.55 2.72
CA THR A 238 9.76 5.57 1.36
C THR A 238 8.72 5.95 0.30
N THR A 239 7.65 6.62 0.70
CA THR A 239 6.57 7.05 -0.20
C THR A 239 6.03 5.91 -1.07
N ALA A 240 5.89 4.71 -0.48
CA ALA A 240 5.46 3.44 -1.08
C ALA A 240 6.45 2.76 -2.04
N GLN A 241 7.58 3.36 -2.35
CA GLN A 241 8.50 2.83 -3.37
C GLN A 241 9.86 2.47 -2.78
N ALA A 242 10.32 1.25 -3.02
CA ALA A 242 11.68 0.79 -2.75
C ALA A 242 12.14 -0.16 -3.87
N THR A 243 11.43 -1.28 -4.05
CA THR A 243 11.72 -2.27 -5.10
C THR A 243 10.47 -2.64 -5.87
N SER A 244 10.64 -3.15 -7.08
CA SER A 244 9.56 -3.78 -7.86
C SER A 244 10.13 -4.76 -8.86
N GLY A 245 9.33 -5.75 -9.23
CA GLY A 245 9.66 -6.66 -10.31
C GLY A 245 9.97 -5.88 -11.60
N PRO A 246 11.07 -6.20 -12.33
CA PRO A 246 11.41 -5.49 -13.55
C PRO A 246 10.39 -5.77 -14.65
N PRO A 247 9.83 -4.73 -15.31
CA PRO A 247 8.84 -4.91 -16.35
C PRO A 247 9.48 -5.55 -17.59
N MET A 248 8.82 -6.57 -18.16
CA MET A 248 9.24 -7.26 -19.38
C MET A 248 10.62 -7.95 -19.33
N ALA A 249 11.14 -8.20 -18.12
CA ALA A 249 12.44 -8.83 -17.90
C ALA A 249 12.32 -10.12 -17.07
N LEU A 250 13.46 -10.68 -16.67
CA LEU A 250 13.55 -11.83 -15.79
C LEU A 250 12.72 -11.59 -14.52
N LYS A 251 11.96 -12.61 -14.11
CA LYS A 251 11.21 -12.63 -12.86
C LYS A 251 11.75 -13.73 -11.97
N LYS A 252 11.86 -13.46 -10.69
CA LYS A 252 12.17 -14.46 -9.68
C LYS A 252 11.02 -14.55 -8.69
N PHE A 253 10.46 -15.73 -8.56
CA PHE A 253 9.36 -15.97 -7.62
C PHE A 253 9.81 -15.75 -6.18
N GLY A 254 8.91 -15.16 -5.37
CA GLY A 254 9.19 -14.81 -3.98
C GLY A 254 10.05 -13.56 -3.81
N SER A 255 10.53 -12.96 -4.92
CA SER A 255 11.25 -11.69 -4.87
C SER A 255 10.31 -10.51 -4.99
N VAL A 256 10.56 -9.47 -4.20
CA VAL A 256 9.93 -8.15 -4.34
C VAL A 256 10.58 -7.29 -5.43
N GLY A 257 11.40 -7.90 -6.28
CA GLY A 257 12.04 -7.27 -7.44
C GLY A 257 13.40 -6.67 -7.13
N VAL A 258 13.78 -5.70 -7.96
CA VAL A 258 15.02 -4.95 -7.86
C VAL A 258 14.74 -3.50 -7.46
N PRO A 259 15.72 -2.75 -6.93
CA PRO A 259 15.53 -1.34 -6.59
C PRO A 259 14.97 -0.51 -7.75
N PHE A 260 14.05 0.40 -7.45
CA PHE A 260 13.60 1.40 -8.42
C PHE A 260 14.77 2.30 -8.89
N PRO A 261 14.65 2.97 -10.04
CA PRO A 261 15.57 4.04 -10.41
C PRO A 261 15.74 5.07 -9.28
N ASP A 262 16.94 5.54 -9.06
CA ASP A 262 17.34 6.47 -7.99
C ASP A 262 17.20 5.90 -6.56
N VAL A 263 17.07 4.58 -6.40
CA VAL A 263 17.18 3.90 -5.12
C VAL A 263 18.52 3.21 -5.01
N ASP A 264 19.33 3.64 -4.04
CA ASP A 264 20.47 2.88 -3.57
C ASP A 264 20.03 2.02 -2.39
N LEU A 265 20.15 0.71 -2.52
CA LEU A 265 19.72 -0.28 -1.52
C LEU A 265 20.86 -1.25 -1.24
N LYS A 266 21.05 -1.58 0.03
CA LYS A 266 22.00 -2.58 0.49
C LYS A 266 21.41 -3.39 1.63
N ILE A 267 21.96 -4.58 1.82
CA ILE A 267 21.66 -5.45 2.94
C ILE A 267 22.82 -5.32 3.93
N VAL A 268 22.51 -5.02 5.17
CA VAL A 268 23.51 -4.83 6.22
C VAL A 268 23.27 -5.78 7.40
N ASP A 269 24.34 -6.15 8.05
CA ASP A 269 24.29 -6.84 9.33
C ASP A 269 23.67 -5.91 10.39
N PRO A 270 22.58 -6.31 11.06
CA PRO A 270 21.86 -5.44 12.00
C PRO A 270 22.69 -4.97 13.21
N ASP A 271 23.66 -5.78 13.64
CA ASP A 271 24.46 -5.52 14.82
C ASP A 271 25.66 -4.60 14.51
N THR A 272 26.29 -4.81 13.37
CA THR A 272 27.54 -4.11 13.00
C THR A 272 27.34 -2.99 11.99
N GLY A 273 26.22 -2.99 11.27
CA GLY A 273 25.93 -2.06 10.16
C GLY A 273 26.78 -2.29 8.91
N LYS A 274 27.55 -3.39 8.85
CA LYS A 274 28.37 -3.71 7.69
C LYS A 274 27.52 -4.29 6.56
N GLU A 275 27.79 -3.89 5.33
CA GLU A 275 27.19 -4.45 4.16
C GLU A 275 27.54 -5.94 4.02
N LEU A 276 26.51 -6.76 3.74
CA LEU A 276 26.60 -8.19 3.56
C LEU A 276 26.72 -8.57 2.08
N PRO A 277 27.42 -9.66 1.76
CA PRO A 277 27.48 -10.17 0.40
C PRO A 277 26.14 -10.74 -0.07
N PRO A 278 25.95 -10.92 -1.38
CA PRO A 278 24.74 -11.55 -1.93
C PRO A 278 24.43 -12.89 -1.29
N GLY A 279 23.14 -13.12 -0.99
CA GLY A 279 22.62 -14.35 -0.38
C GLY A 279 22.60 -14.36 1.14
N GLU A 280 23.29 -13.43 1.81
CA GLU A 280 23.24 -13.32 3.27
C GLU A 280 22.04 -12.46 3.73
N VAL A 281 21.38 -12.91 4.80
CA VAL A 281 20.21 -12.22 5.39
C VAL A 281 20.66 -11.12 6.31
N GLY A 282 20.13 -9.92 6.11
CA GLY A 282 20.35 -8.76 6.95
C GLY A 282 19.26 -7.73 6.81
N GLU A 283 19.44 -6.55 7.41
CA GLU A 283 18.49 -5.47 7.34
C GLU A 283 18.58 -4.70 6.01
N ILE A 284 17.42 -4.39 5.40
CA ILE A 284 17.36 -3.48 4.26
C ILE A 284 17.69 -2.06 4.73
N VAL A 285 18.69 -1.47 4.10
CA VAL A 285 19.03 -0.05 4.28
C VAL A 285 19.04 0.61 2.93
N MET A 286 18.36 1.75 2.78
CA MET A 286 18.25 2.41 1.50
C MET A 286 18.26 3.93 1.58
N THR A 287 18.61 4.56 0.48
CA THR A 287 18.43 6.00 0.26
C THR A 287 17.83 6.26 -1.11
N SER A 288 17.04 7.32 -1.22
CA SER A 288 16.39 7.72 -2.47
C SER A 288 15.79 9.13 -2.36
N PRO A 289 15.43 9.77 -3.49
CA PRO A 289 14.70 11.04 -3.50
C PRO A 289 13.32 11.00 -2.83
N PHE A 290 12.77 9.83 -2.54
CA PHE A 290 11.45 9.66 -1.94
C PHE A 290 11.47 9.09 -0.52
N VAL A 291 12.63 9.06 0.14
CA VAL A 291 12.73 8.83 1.59
C VAL A 291 12.20 10.06 2.33
N MET A 292 11.41 9.84 3.37
CA MET A 292 10.77 10.86 4.19
C MET A 292 11.75 11.89 4.76
N LEU A 293 11.25 13.06 5.13
CA LEU A 293 12.00 14.06 5.89
C LEU A 293 12.26 13.62 7.35
N GLY A 294 11.44 12.74 7.87
CA GLY A 294 11.46 12.26 9.24
C GLY A 294 10.04 12.07 9.78
N TYR A 295 9.91 11.62 11.02
CA TYR A 295 8.61 11.53 11.69
C TYR A 295 8.18 12.90 12.24
N TRP A 296 6.93 13.26 11.99
CA TRP A 296 6.34 14.53 12.42
C TRP A 296 6.45 14.75 13.93
N ASN A 297 7.10 15.84 14.32
CA ASN A 297 7.34 16.20 15.72
C ASN A 297 7.96 15.07 16.56
N ASN A 298 8.75 14.19 15.95
CA ASN A 298 9.39 13.07 16.64
C ASN A 298 10.85 12.88 16.17
N PRO A 299 11.75 13.79 16.55
CA PRO A 299 13.15 13.73 16.12
C PRO A 299 13.91 12.53 16.71
N GLU A 300 13.52 12.04 17.89
CA GLU A 300 14.17 10.91 18.55
C GLU A 300 13.94 9.62 17.74
N GLU A 301 12.69 9.32 17.37
CA GLU A 301 12.37 8.17 16.53
C GLU A 301 12.92 8.33 15.10
N THR A 302 12.98 9.57 14.61
CA THR A 302 13.59 9.85 13.30
C THR A 302 15.07 9.46 13.32
N ALA A 303 15.81 9.84 14.34
CA ALA A 303 17.23 9.55 14.45
C ALA A 303 17.55 8.04 14.62
N GLN A 304 16.57 7.24 15.09
CA GLN A 304 16.72 5.78 15.17
C GLN A 304 16.74 5.13 13.79
N VAL A 305 15.91 5.62 12.87
CA VAL A 305 15.69 4.99 11.55
C VAL A 305 16.36 5.73 10.40
N LEU A 306 16.64 7.04 10.52
CA LEU A 306 17.24 7.85 9.48
C LEU A 306 18.62 8.31 9.90
N LYS A 307 19.68 7.75 9.30
CA LYS A 307 21.09 8.00 9.63
C LYS A 307 21.84 8.36 8.36
N ASP A 308 22.45 9.54 8.31
CA ASP A 308 23.25 10.04 7.19
C ASP A 308 22.55 9.93 5.81
N GLY A 309 21.22 10.16 5.78
CA GLY A 309 20.38 10.07 4.57
C GLY A 309 19.96 8.66 4.17
N TRP A 310 20.35 7.65 4.96
CA TRP A 310 19.93 6.26 4.79
C TRP A 310 18.83 5.91 5.78
N ILE A 311 17.77 5.27 5.29
CA ILE A 311 16.72 4.72 6.13
C ILE A 311 17.01 3.26 6.45
N TYR A 312 16.97 2.94 7.73
CA TYR A 312 17.03 1.60 8.29
C TYR A 312 15.60 1.13 8.47
N THR A 313 15.21 0.13 7.69
CA THR A 313 13.78 -0.22 7.53
C THR A 313 13.24 -1.10 8.65
N GLY A 314 14.11 -1.84 9.34
CA GLY A 314 13.73 -2.89 10.28
C GLY A 314 13.20 -4.15 9.59
N ASP A 315 13.21 -4.22 8.27
CA ASP A 315 12.80 -5.38 7.49
C ASP A 315 14.04 -6.19 7.08
N LEU A 316 13.99 -7.52 7.28
CA LEU A 316 15.07 -8.43 6.94
C LEU A 316 14.87 -8.99 5.54
N ALA A 317 15.96 -9.03 4.80
CA ALA A 317 15.99 -9.54 3.42
C ALA A 317 17.37 -10.07 3.07
N TYR A 318 17.47 -10.75 1.94
CA TYR A 318 18.72 -10.94 1.22
C TYR A 318 18.59 -10.42 -0.20
N MET A 319 19.72 -10.07 -0.81
CA MET A 319 19.80 -9.72 -2.21
C MET A 319 20.62 -10.81 -2.92
N ASP A 320 20.17 -11.28 -4.08
CA ASP A 320 20.94 -12.25 -4.85
C ASP A 320 21.96 -11.58 -5.79
N GLU A 321 22.75 -12.40 -6.49
CA GLU A 321 23.79 -11.93 -7.42
C GLU A 321 23.24 -11.11 -8.61
N ASP A 322 21.96 -11.26 -8.95
CA ASP A 322 21.30 -10.50 -10.02
C ASP A 322 20.62 -9.22 -9.49
N GLY A 323 20.74 -8.92 -8.19
CA GLY A 323 20.18 -7.74 -7.53
C GLY A 323 18.71 -7.85 -7.15
N PHE A 324 18.13 -9.06 -7.18
CA PHE A 324 16.76 -9.27 -6.70
C PHE A 324 16.73 -9.37 -5.19
N VAL A 325 15.76 -8.65 -4.59
CA VAL A 325 15.54 -8.60 -3.14
C VAL A 325 14.47 -9.60 -2.75
N PHE A 326 14.76 -10.38 -1.71
CA PHE A 326 13.85 -11.37 -1.13
C PHE A 326 13.61 -11.01 0.32
N LEU A 327 12.37 -10.61 0.66
CA LEU A 327 11.99 -10.35 2.03
C LEU A 327 11.93 -11.66 2.81
N VAL A 328 12.49 -11.65 4.01
CA VAL A 328 12.47 -12.80 4.92
C VAL A 328 11.43 -12.56 6.00
N ASP A 329 11.59 -11.49 6.79
CA ASP A 329 10.64 -11.10 7.84
C ASP A 329 10.94 -9.67 8.35
N ARG A 330 10.22 -9.26 9.38
CA ARG A 330 10.62 -8.09 10.17
C ARG A 330 11.54 -8.51 11.30
N SER A 331 12.57 -7.73 11.55
CA SER A 331 13.54 -7.99 12.62
C SER A 331 12.89 -8.24 13.99
N LYS A 332 11.80 -7.52 14.29
CA LYS A 332 11.04 -7.64 15.55
C LYS A 332 10.01 -8.77 15.60
N ASP A 333 9.61 -9.31 14.44
CA ASP A 333 8.63 -10.40 14.34
C ASP A 333 9.34 -11.77 14.22
N MET A 334 10.67 -11.75 14.02
CA MET A 334 11.52 -12.93 14.06
C MET A 334 11.48 -13.58 15.45
N VAL A 335 11.26 -14.88 15.49
CA VAL A 335 11.15 -15.68 16.71
C VAL A 335 12.48 -16.36 17.01
N ILE A 336 13.02 -16.15 18.20
CA ILE A 336 14.28 -16.77 18.62
C ILE A 336 13.98 -17.98 19.51
N ALA A 337 13.89 -19.16 18.90
CA ALA A 337 13.56 -20.39 19.59
C ALA A 337 14.81 -21.25 19.83
N GLY A 338 15.26 -21.34 21.09
CA GLY A 338 16.42 -22.14 21.46
C GLY A 338 17.72 -21.73 20.75
N GLY A 339 17.87 -20.45 20.41
CA GLY A 339 19.03 -19.91 19.69
C GLY A 339 18.94 -20.00 18.16
N TYR A 340 17.82 -20.47 17.61
CA TYR A 340 17.55 -20.48 16.17
C TYR A 340 16.60 -19.36 15.81
N ASN A 341 16.93 -18.64 14.75
CA ASN A 341 16.03 -17.66 14.16
C ASN A 341 14.97 -18.37 13.34
N ILE A 342 13.71 -18.14 13.66
CA ILE A 342 12.56 -18.66 12.92
C ILE A 342 11.82 -17.47 12.36
N TYR A 343 11.54 -17.51 11.08
CA TYR A 343 10.81 -16.45 10.36
C TYR A 343 9.34 -16.88 10.19
N PRO A 344 8.39 -16.27 10.91
CA PRO A 344 6.97 -16.63 10.84
C PRO A 344 6.41 -16.69 9.42
N VAL A 345 6.82 -15.77 8.55
CA VAL A 345 6.37 -15.71 7.15
C VAL A 345 6.74 -16.95 6.34
N GLU A 346 7.91 -17.57 6.61
CA GLU A 346 8.29 -18.83 5.94
C GLU A 346 7.37 -19.99 6.37
N VAL A 347 7.04 -20.04 7.65
CA VAL A 347 6.14 -21.07 8.19
C VAL A 347 4.72 -20.86 7.68
N ASP A 348 4.26 -19.61 7.60
CA ASP A 348 2.98 -19.24 6.98
C ASP A 348 2.91 -19.72 5.53
N GLY A 349 3.98 -19.54 4.75
CA GLY A 349 4.05 -20.00 3.37
C GLY A 349 3.89 -21.53 3.23
N VAL A 350 4.49 -22.28 4.13
CA VAL A 350 4.37 -23.77 4.14
C VAL A 350 2.94 -24.19 4.53
N ILE A 351 2.38 -23.59 5.58
CA ILE A 351 1.02 -23.93 6.05
C ILE A 351 -0.04 -23.52 5.03
N ALA A 352 0.12 -22.36 4.39
CA ALA A 352 -0.80 -21.86 3.34
C ALA A 352 -0.88 -22.83 2.14
N GLY A 353 0.18 -23.58 1.85
CA GLY A 353 0.20 -24.65 0.84
C GLY A 353 -0.71 -25.84 1.14
N HIS A 354 -1.24 -25.97 2.35
CA HIS A 354 -2.12 -27.08 2.70
C HIS A 354 -3.52 -26.91 2.07
N PRO A 355 -4.09 -27.93 1.39
CA PRO A 355 -5.32 -27.79 0.57
C PRO A 355 -6.55 -27.33 1.35
N LYS A 356 -6.60 -27.52 2.67
CA LYS A 356 -7.73 -27.13 3.53
C LYS A 356 -7.56 -25.75 4.17
N VAL A 357 -6.40 -25.12 4.06
CA VAL A 357 -6.12 -23.82 4.65
C VAL A 357 -6.63 -22.72 3.74
N TYR A 358 -7.41 -21.80 4.31
CA TYR A 358 -7.85 -20.57 3.64
C TYR A 358 -6.89 -19.42 3.94
N ASP A 359 -6.50 -19.28 5.21
CA ASP A 359 -5.59 -18.24 5.68
C ASP A 359 -4.81 -18.73 6.91
N VAL A 360 -3.62 -18.18 7.14
CA VAL A 360 -2.74 -18.52 8.25
C VAL A 360 -1.93 -17.33 8.71
N MET A 361 -1.64 -17.27 10.00
CA MET A 361 -0.71 -16.31 10.59
C MET A 361 0.02 -17.00 11.76
N CYS A 362 1.34 -17.02 11.70
CA CYS A 362 2.22 -17.45 12.78
C CYS A 362 2.69 -16.24 13.58
N VAL A 363 2.81 -16.41 14.90
CA VAL A 363 3.35 -15.40 15.81
C VAL A 363 4.26 -16.06 16.84
N GLY A 364 5.26 -15.30 17.30
CA GLY A 364 6.07 -15.69 18.44
C GLY A 364 5.26 -15.63 19.73
N ILE A 365 5.42 -16.67 20.57
CA ILE A 365 4.90 -16.67 21.94
C ILE A 365 6.02 -17.06 22.90
N PRO A 366 6.01 -16.58 24.14
CA PRO A 366 6.99 -17.00 25.15
C PRO A 366 6.94 -18.51 25.40
N ASP A 367 8.13 -19.13 25.54
CA ASP A 367 8.33 -20.53 25.89
C ASP A 367 9.38 -20.64 27.00
N GLU A 368 9.06 -21.38 28.07
CA GLU A 368 9.94 -21.47 29.26
C GLU A 368 11.29 -22.13 28.96
N TYR A 369 11.33 -23.04 27.99
CA TYR A 369 12.54 -23.80 27.67
C TYR A 369 13.33 -23.19 26.49
N ARG A 370 12.64 -22.70 25.48
CA ARG A 370 13.26 -22.19 24.26
C ARG A 370 13.40 -20.67 24.21
N GLY A 371 12.86 -19.94 25.19
CA GLY A 371 12.69 -18.50 25.18
C GLY A 371 11.44 -18.09 24.45
N GLU A 372 11.34 -18.47 23.18
CA GLU A 372 10.15 -18.27 22.34
C GLU A 372 9.83 -19.55 21.56
N THR A 373 8.59 -19.64 21.08
CA THR A 373 8.12 -20.64 20.11
C THR A 373 7.06 -20.06 19.20
N LEU A 374 6.78 -20.72 18.08
CA LEU A 374 5.73 -20.29 17.15
C LEU A 374 4.35 -20.84 17.54
N LYS A 375 3.34 -19.99 17.36
CA LYS A 375 1.93 -20.37 17.37
C LYS A 375 1.29 -19.97 16.05
N ALA A 376 0.70 -20.96 15.36
CA ALA A 376 -0.05 -20.73 14.13
C ALA A 376 -1.54 -20.54 14.42
N PHE A 377 -2.13 -19.50 13.83
CA PHE A 377 -3.56 -19.29 13.75
C PHE A 377 -4.01 -19.62 12.32
N ILE A 378 -4.87 -20.62 12.18
CA ILE A 378 -5.25 -21.19 10.89
C ILE A 378 -6.76 -20.99 10.67
N VAL A 379 -7.14 -20.44 9.52
CA VAL A 379 -8.51 -20.35 9.05
C VAL A 379 -8.75 -21.44 8.02
N PRO A 380 -9.62 -22.42 8.26
CA PRO A 380 -9.94 -23.44 7.27
C PRO A 380 -10.78 -22.89 6.12
N LYS A 381 -10.71 -23.53 4.95
CA LYS A 381 -11.63 -23.26 3.84
C LYS A 381 -13.08 -23.56 4.24
N PRO A 382 -14.08 -22.91 3.64
CA PRO A 382 -15.49 -23.18 3.91
C PRO A 382 -15.83 -24.66 3.76
N GLY A 383 -16.41 -25.23 4.83
CA GLY A 383 -16.77 -26.67 4.87
C GLY A 383 -15.65 -27.63 5.26
N GLU A 384 -14.42 -27.14 5.43
CA GLU A 384 -13.29 -27.96 5.89
C GLU A 384 -13.11 -27.85 7.41
N THR A 385 -12.50 -28.88 7.98
CA THR A 385 -12.09 -28.92 9.39
C THR A 385 -10.60 -29.25 9.45
N ILE A 386 -9.87 -28.53 10.28
CA ILE A 386 -8.46 -28.76 10.57
C ILE A 386 -8.35 -29.06 12.08
N THR A 387 -7.63 -30.10 12.42
CA THR A 387 -7.28 -30.46 13.80
C THR A 387 -5.78 -30.32 13.99
N GLU A 388 -5.35 -30.13 15.23
CA GLU A 388 -3.94 -30.15 15.61
C GLU A 388 -3.26 -31.46 15.22
#